data_3057c40f7b62d794d53a4d9115a44a18
#
_entry.id   3057c40f7b62d794d53a4d9115a44a18
#
_cell.length_a   1.000
_cell.length_b   1.000
_cell.length_c   1.000
_cell.angle_alpha   90.00
_cell.angle_beta   90.00
_cell.angle_gamma   90.00
#
_symmetry.space_group_name_H-M   'P 1'
#
loop_
_entity.id
_entity.type
_entity.pdbx_description
1 polymer ?
#
loop_
_entity_poly.entity_id
_entity_poly.type
_entity_poly.pdbx_seq_one_letter_code
_entity_poly.pdbx_strand_id
1 'polypeptide(L)'
;WNGIHVHTLFTTQVGAHWTKDMVKWGERSLEWLSGKFGMYTWPQISLVKSLGTGGMEYPMIVLDYTDSEGLAVHEVGHNWFYGIFGNDELDDPWLDEGLTTFQTRWYMEHYYPENGYELSRDYITQFESDHLPRQMYEEAELKPAIRYMQSVANEPMATSSFDFSYYASYSSNSYDKGSIMLAMLKNYLGEERFLVGMQLYFSRWALKHVNEARFVKAMEDGCGEELDWFFDQWLRTTHFVDYKLVDWSVESPDQGHFTTRIDVDNKGGMFVPISATIFSKTGETASASLKEFRYRNDGVIEIESNFQPERVYLDAENVFFDVDRRDNDSQRKNAWRYDYKGWDAYPDDRNLYLWKPNFGYSDLAGLGLGVNVKRVYRNTGNFIQFGLDENFGSGNPDASVSFNQVQVGLPFKATWSGTAKTWRSMVFGSLAYEMNWARLFWKNPLHFLTLRIETTDAKYA
;
A
#
# COMPACT_ATOMS: atom_id res chain seq x y z
N TRP A 1 2.47 -34.11 -5.52
CA TRP A 1 1.14 -33.53 -5.61
C TRP A 1 0.53 -33.84 -6.98
N ASN A 2 -0.63 -34.48 -7.03
CA ASN A 2 -1.38 -34.77 -8.27
C ASN A 2 -0.53 -35.32 -9.44
N GLY A 3 0.44 -36.22 -9.14
CA GLY A 3 1.38 -36.77 -10.12
C GLY A 3 2.57 -35.87 -10.47
N ILE A 4 2.65 -34.67 -9.92
CA ILE A 4 3.76 -33.73 -10.07
C ILE A 4 4.75 -33.98 -8.93
N HIS A 5 6.02 -34.12 -9.24
CA HIS A 5 7.08 -34.31 -8.26
C HIS A 5 7.51 -32.97 -7.69
N VAL A 6 7.44 -32.82 -6.37
CA VAL A 6 7.96 -31.64 -5.64
C VAL A 6 9.27 -32.03 -4.99
N HIS A 7 10.35 -31.39 -5.41
CA HIS A 7 11.68 -31.64 -4.89
C HIS A 7 12.14 -30.43 -4.05
N THR A 8 12.86 -30.70 -2.96
CA THR A 8 13.58 -29.66 -2.22
C THR A 8 15.06 -30.00 -2.20
N LEU A 9 15.89 -29.03 -2.57
CA LEU A 9 17.34 -29.16 -2.66
C LEU A 9 18.02 -28.17 -1.72
N PHE A 10 18.90 -28.66 -0.87
CA PHE A 10 19.56 -27.83 0.16
C PHE A 10 20.92 -28.44 0.56
N THR A 11 21.75 -27.65 1.17
CA THR A 11 23.03 -28.11 1.73
C THR A 11 22.82 -28.72 3.12
N THR A 12 23.73 -29.55 3.57
CA THR A 12 23.71 -30.18 4.91
C THR A 12 23.78 -29.19 6.07
N GLN A 13 24.08 -27.92 5.80
CA GLN A 13 24.17 -26.86 6.80
C GLN A 13 22.80 -26.22 7.11
N VAL A 14 21.78 -26.51 6.31
CA VAL A 14 20.43 -25.98 6.49
C VAL A 14 19.64 -26.90 7.43
N GLY A 15 18.88 -26.30 8.35
CA GLY A 15 18.11 -27.05 9.36
C GLY A 15 17.00 -27.92 8.77
N ALA A 16 16.49 -28.85 9.57
CA ALA A 16 15.46 -29.80 9.15
C ALA A 16 14.11 -29.15 8.76
N HIS A 17 13.85 -27.92 9.21
CA HIS A 17 12.64 -27.16 8.87
C HIS A 17 12.59 -26.83 7.36
N TRP A 18 13.72 -26.52 6.72
CA TRP A 18 13.77 -26.28 5.29
C TRP A 18 13.12 -27.39 4.48
N THR A 19 13.45 -28.65 4.78
CA THR A 19 12.94 -29.81 4.04
C THR A 19 11.45 -30.01 4.19
N LYS A 20 10.95 -29.90 5.42
CA LYS A 20 9.57 -30.23 5.75
C LYS A 20 8.59 -29.16 5.29
N ASP A 21 8.93 -27.92 5.57
CA ASP A 21 8.02 -26.80 5.30
C ASP A 21 8.05 -26.42 3.83
N MET A 22 9.19 -26.41 3.17
CA MET A 22 9.32 -26.10 1.74
C MET A 22 8.57 -27.09 0.84
N VAL A 23 8.56 -28.40 1.17
CA VAL A 23 7.73 -29.38 0.43
C VAL A 23 6.25 -29.04 0.56
N LYS A 24 5.80 -28.79 1.78
CA LYS A 24 4.41 -28.42 2.06
C LYS A 24 4.00 -27.15 1.34
N TRP A 25 4.85 -26.14 1.35
CA TRP A 25 4.59 -24.87 0.68
C TRP A 25 4.59 -25.00 -0.84
N GLY A 26 5.50 -25.81 -1.39
CA GLY A 26 5.51 -26.14 -2.81
C GLY A 26 4.23 -26.85 -3.25
N GLU A 27 3.75 -27.86 -2.50
CA GLU A 27 2.49 -28.55 -2.78
C GLU A 27 1.29 -27.61 -2.69
N ARG A 28 1.21 -26.78 -1.64
CA ARG A 28 0.14 -25.78 -1.49
C ARG A 28 0.14 -24.73 -2.61
N SER A 29 1.33 -24.28 -3.04
CA SER A 29 1.46 -23.35 -4.15
C SER A 29 0.91 -23.96 -5.44
N LEU A 30 1.26 -25.21 -5.73
CA LEU A 30 0.73 -25.93 -6.89
C LEU A 30 -0.80 -26.09 -6.81
N GLU A 31 -1.34 -26.44 -5.65
CA GLU A 31 -2.78 -26.56 -5.43
C GLU A 31 -3.51 -25.24 -5.64
N TRP A 32 -3.02 -24.18 -5.02
CA TRP A 32 -3.57 -22.83 -5.12
C TRP A 32 -3.58 -22.30 -6.55
N LEU A 33 -2.41 -22.28 -7.18
CA LEU A 33 -2.23 -21.72 -8.51
C LEU A 33 -2.98 -22.56 -9.57
N SER A 34 -2.93 -23.90 -9.46
CA SER A 34 -3.70 -24.75 -10.37
C SER A 34 -5.20 -24.58 -10.21
N GLY A 35 -5.68 -24.40 -8.99
CA GLY A 35 -7.10 -24.19 -8.71
C GLY A 35 -7.64 -22.84 -9.18
N LYS A 36 -6.83 -21.78 -9.14
CA LYS A 36 -7.23 -20.43 -9.51
C LYS A 36 -6.98 -20.12 -10.99
N PHE A 37 -5.80 -20.47 -11.51
CA PHE A 37 -5.30 -19.95 -12.79
C PHE A 37 -5.15 -21.01 -13.88
N GLY A 38 -5.25 -22.30 -13.56
CA GLY A 38 -5.12 -23.41 -14.50
C GLY A 38 -4.01 -24.39 -14.13
N MET A 39 -4.13 -25.64 -14.58
CA MET A 39 -3.24 -26.73 -14.17
C MET A 39 -1.77 -26.48 -14.51
N TYR A 40 -0.89 -26.80 -13.55
CA TYR A 40 0.56 -26.85 -13.78
C TYR A 40 0.90 -27.81 -14.90
N THR A 41 1.74 -27.40 -15.82
CA THR A 41 1.94 -28.09 -17.11
C THR A 41 3.13 -29.04 -17.14
N TRP A 42 4.03 -28.97 -16.13
CA TRP A 42 5.25 -29.79 -16.11
C TRP A 42 5.18 -30.92 -15.08
N PRO A 43 6.03 -31.98 -15.24
CA PRO A 43 5.97 -33.15 -14.36
C PRO A 43 6.61 -32.94 -12.98
N GLN A 44 7.35 -31.87 -12.77
CA GLN A 44 8.05 -31.64 -11.53
C GLN A 44 8.30 -30.14 -11.26
N ILE A 45 8.59 -29.79 -9.99
CA ILE A 45 9.15 -28.53 -9.56
C ILE A 45 10.20 -28.77 -8.46
N SER A 46 11.28 -28.01 -8.48
CA SER A 46 12.33 -28.05 -7.48
C SER A 46 12.46 -26.73 -6.77
N LEU A 47 12.37 -26.72 -5.44
CA LEU A 47 12.64 -25.56 -4.59
C LEU A 47 14.06 -25.72 -4.03
N VAL A 48 14.95 -24.83 -4.39
CA VAL A 48 16.40 -24.94 -4.12
C VAL A 48 16.84 -23.82 -3.20
N LYS A 49 17.53 -24.21 -2.11
CA LYS A 49 18.17 -23.25 -1.20
C LYS A 49 19.27 -22.46 -1.94
N SER A 50 19.02 -21.17 -2.14
CA SER A 50 19.98 -20.25 -2.73
C SER A 50 21.01 -19.76 -1.70
N LEU A 51 22.20 -19.36 -2.17
CA LEU A 51 23.22 -18.70 -1.38
C LEU A 51 23.19 -17.17 -1.51
N GLY A 52 22.34 -16.62 -2.38
CA GLY A 52 22.16 -15.20 -2.63
C GLY A 52 21.13 -14.55 -1.71
N THR A 53 20.52 -13.47 -2.18
CA THR A 53 19.40 -12.75 -1.54
C THR A 53 18.19 -12.77 -2.46
N GLY A 54 16.96 -12.86 -1.89
CA GLY A 54 15.71 -12.93 -2.66
C GLY A 54 15.46 -14.34 -3.23
N GLY A 55 14.79 -14.40 -4.36
CA GLY A 55 14.49 -15.63 -5.08
C GLY A 55 14.93 -15.57 -6.55
N MET A 56 14.66 -16.65 -7.28
CA MET A 56 14.84 -16.75 -8.73
C MET A 56 13.93 -17.84 -9.30
N GLU A 57 13.19 -17.49 -10.31
CA GLU A 57 12.00 -18.15 -10.79
C GLU A 57 12.19 -19.08 -12.00
N TYR A 58 13.34 -19.64 -12.23
CA TYR A 58 13.56 -20.51 -13.40
C TYR A 58 12.46 -21.56 -13.55
N PRO A 59 11.94 -21.81 -14.78
CA PRO A 59 10.89 -22.80 -14.99
C PRO A 59 11.25 -24.17 -14.43
N MET A 60 10.37 -24.72 -13.61
CA MET A 60 10.52 -26.00 -12.90
C MET A 60 11.63 -26.06 -11.83
N ILE A 61 12.39 -25.00 -11.62
CA ILE A 61 13.44 -24.93 -10.60
C ILE A 61 13.53 -23.52 -10.02
N VAL A 62 12.99 -23.31 -8.85
CA VAL A 62 13.02 -22.02 -8.17
C VAL A 62 14.10 -21.98 -7.10
N LEU A 63 14.71 -20.80 -6.92
CA LEU A 63 15.76 -20.59 -5.93
C LEU A 63 15.21 -19.69 -4.82
N ASP A 64 15.27 -20.16 -3.58
CA ASP A 64 14.83 -19.42 -2.40
C ASP A 64 16.00 -19.16 -1.45
N TYR A 65 16.21 -17.88 -1.07
CA TYR A 65 17.25 -17.53 -0.11
C TYR A 65 16.83 -17.86 1.34
N THR A 66 15.56 -17.67 1.67
CA THR A 66 15.00 -17.94 3.02
C THR A 66 13.96 -19.05 2.96
N ASP A 67 13.72 -19.66 4.10
CA ASP A 67 12.61 -20.59 4.35
C ASP A 67 11.33 -19.79 4.70
N SER A 68 10.86 -19.00 3.73
CA SER A 68 9.66 -18.16 3.84
C SER A 68 8.58 -18.72 2.92
N GLU A 69 7.38 -18.96 3.46
CA GLU A 69 6.24 -19.41 2.64
C GLU A 69 5.89 -18.39 1.56
N GLY A 70 5.88 -17.09 1.92
CA GLY A 70 5.61 -16.03 0.95
C GLY A 70 6.60 -16.02 -0.22
N LEU A 71 7.90 -16.22 0.05
CA LEU A 71 8.91 -16.30 -1.01
C LEU A 71 8.68 -17.55 -1.87
N ALA A 72 8.51 -18.72 -1.26
CA ALA A 72 8.27 -19.96 -1.99
C ALA A 72 7.03 -19.89 -2.90
N VAL A 73 5.93 -19.30 -2.41
CA VAL A 73 4.70 -19.10 -3.19
C VAL A 73 4.92 -18.11 -4.33
N HIS A 74 5.72 -17.06 -4.11
CA HIS A 74 6.08 -16.10 -5.12
C HIS A 74 6.89 -16.75 -6.24
N GLU A 75 8.00 -17.41 -5.93
CA GLU A 75 8.85 -18.03 -6.93
C GLU A 75 8.15 -19.18 -7.68
N VAL A 76 7.31 -19.97 -7.00
CA VAL A 76 6.46 -20.97 -7.66
C VAL A 76 5.41 -20.29 -8.55
N GLY A 77 4.90 -19.13 -8.17
CA GLY A 77 3.92 -18.36 -8.95
C GLY A 77 4.42 -17.96 -10.34
N HIS A 78 5.68 -17.62 -10.45
CA HIS A 78 6.33 -17.30 -11.72
C HIS A 78 6.34 -18.48 -12.71
N ASN A 79 6.16 -19.71 -12.27
CA ASN A 79 5.97 -20.82 -13.21
C ASN A 79 4.66 -20.67 -14.00
N TRP A 80 3.67 -19.91 -13.52
CA TRP A 80 2.51 -19.46 -14.31
C TRP A 80 2.81 -18.16 -15.03
N PHE A 81 3.18 -17.11 -14.28
CA PHE A 81 3.37 -15.72 -14.76
C PHE A 81 4.83 -15.51 -15.13
N TYR A 82 5.23 -15.89 -16.29
CA TYR A 82 6.51 -15.99 -16.96
C TYR A 82 6.72 -17.38 -17.57
N GLY A 83 6.66 -18.48 -16.79
CA GLY A 83 6.96 -19.83 -17.29
C GLY A 83 5.90 -20.36 -18.26
N ILE A 84 4.62 -20.40 -17.87
CA ILE A 84 3.48 -20.83 -18.71
C ILE A 84 3.06 -19.71 -19.67
N PHE A 85 2.99 -18.47 -19.20
CA PHE A 85 2.73 -17.31 -20.04
C PHE A 85 4.06 -16.66 -20.39
N GLY A 86 4.55 -16.87 -21.59
CA GLY A 86 5.82 -16.32 -22.05
C GLY A 86 5.70 -14.82 -22.33
N ASN A 87 5.57 -13.98 -21.31
CA ASN A 87 5.66 -12.52 -21.41
C ASN A 87 7.11 -12.07 -21.62
N ASP A 88 7.28 -10.88 -22.13
CA ASP A 88 8.57 -10.21 -22.18
C ASP A 88 8.77 -9.45 -20.86
N GLU A 89 9.60 -9.98 -19.96
CA GLU A 89 9.89 -9.40 -18.65
C GLU A 89 10.55 -8.02 -18.72
N LEU A 90 11.17 -7.71 -19.85
CA LEU A 90 11.82 -6.43 -20.08
C LEU A 90 10.83 -5.34 -20.51
N ASP A 91 9.85 -5.69 -21.35
CA ASP A 91 8.87 -4.75 -21.85
C ASP A 91 7.62 -4.67 -20.98
N ASP A 92 7.16 -5.81 -20.45
CA ASP A 92 5.94 -5.91 -19.62
C ASP A 92 6.24 -6.48 -18.21
N PRO A 93 7.15 -5.88 -17.39
CA PRO A 93 7.56 -6.49 -16.11
C PRO A 93 6.42 -6.66 -15.11
N TRP A 94 5.35 -5.92 -15.22
CA TRP A 94 4.17 -6.02 -14.37
C TRP A 94 3.33 -7.29 -14.64
N LEU A 95 3.43 -7.87 -15.85
CA LEU A 95 2.79 -9.16 -16.19
C LEU A 95 3.48 -10.34 -15.52
N ASP A 96 4.73 -10.18 -15.16
CA ASP A 96 5.51 -11.15 -14.42
C ASP A 96 5.37 -10.89 -12.91
N GLU A 97 6.03 -9.88 -12.42
CA GLU A 97 6.16 -9.56 -11.00
C GLU A 97 4.84 -9.08 -10.35
N GLY A 98 4.05 -8.33 -11.10
CA GLY A 98 2.78 -7.80 -10.60
C GLY A 98 1.73 -8.88 -10.38
N LEU A 99 1.58 -9.79 -11.34
CA LEU A 99 0.69 -10.95 -11.22
C LEU A 99 1.15 -11.90 -10.12
N THR A 100 2.45 -12.14 -10.06
CA THR A 100 3.04 -13.03 -9.05
C THR A 100 2.94 -12.46 -7.64
N THR A 101 3.21 -11.17 -7.46
CA THR A 101 3.02 -10.49 -6.17
C THR A 101 1.55 -10.48 -5.74
N PHE A 102 0.64 -10.18 -6.68
CA PHE A 102 -0.80 -10.19 -6.43
C PHE A 102 -1.30 -11.57 -5.97
N GLN A 103 -0.94 -12.64 -6.68
CA GLN A 103 -1.38 -13.99 -6.33
C GLN A 103 -0.77 -14.46 -5.00
N THR A 104 0.48 -14.09 -4.71
CA THR A 104 1.13 -14.39 -3.44
C THR A 104 0.39 -13.74 -2.28
N ARG A 105 0.06 -12.45 -2.41
CA ARG A 105 -0.75 -11.74 -1.42
C ARG A 105 -2.10 -12.42 -1.22
N TRP A 106 -2.83 -12.72 -2.31
CA TRP A 106 -4.14 -13.36 -2.24
C TRP A 106 -4.07 -14.77 -1.62
N TYR A 107 -3.00 -15.54 -1.91
CA TYR A 107 -2.71 -16.80 -1.24
C TYR A 107 -2.56 -16.61 0.29
N MET A 108 -1.76 -15.64 0.71
CA MET A 108 -1.51 -15.39 2.12
C MET A 108 -2.78 -14.94 2.84
N GLU A 109 -3.59 -14.07 2.24
CA GLU A 109 -4.90 -13.65 2.77
C GLU A 109 -5.87 -14.84 2.93
N HIS A 110 -5.81 -15.80 2.00
CA HIS A 110 -6.67 -16.99 2.04
C HIS A 110 -6.28 -17.96 3.15
N TYR A 111 -4.99 -18.26 3.29
CA TYR A 111 -4.51 -19.24 4.28
C TYR A 111 -4.31 -18.66 5.68
N TYR A 112 -4.18 -17.35 5.79
CA TYR A 112 -3.91 -16.63 7.05
C TYR A 112 -4.85 -15.43 7.25
N PRO A 113 -6.17 -15.63 7.22
CA PRO A 113 -7.15 -14.53 7.19
C PRO A 113 -7.15 -13.68 8.47
N GLU A 114 -6.74 -14.24 9.62
CA GLU A 114 -6.74 -13.53 10.91
C GLU A 114 -5.50 -12.66 11.10
N ASN A 115 -4.36 -13.09 10.54
CA ASN A 115 -3.06 -12.44 10.72
C ASN A 115 -2.56 -11.78 9.43
N GLY A 116 -3.28 -11.94 8.32
CA GLY A 116 -2.93 -11.43 7.00
C GLY A 116 -1.64 -12.03 6.40
N TYR A 117 -0.76 -12.66 7.22
CA TYR A 117 0.57 -13.15 6.85
C TYR A 117 1.19 -13.87 8.03
N GLU A 118 1.84 -14.94 7.86
CA GLU A 118 2.95 -15.30 8.71
C GLU A 118 4.12 -14.34 8.41
N LEU A 119 3.97 -13.06 8.74
CA LEU A 119 5.12 -12.18 8.86
C LEU A 119 6.12 -12.94 9.71
N SER A 120 7.32 -13.15 9.17
CA SER A 120 8.34 -13.92 9.83
C SER A 120 8.31 -13.62 11.32
N ARG A 121 8.15 -14.63 12.15
CA ARG A 121 8.02 -14.54 13.61
C ARG A 121 9.08 -13.65 14.27
N ASP A 122 10.09 -13.27 13.51
CA ASP A 122 11.21 -12.44 13.93
C ASP A 122 10.88 -10.93 14.02
N TYR A 123 9.77 -10.47 13.41
CA TYR A 123 9.43 -9.05 13.35
C TYR A 123 8.17 -8.64 14.13
N ILE A 124 7.29 -9.56 14.45
CA ILE A 124 6.08 -9.28 15.23
C ILE A 124 6.07 -10.19 16.44
N THR A 125 6.08 -9.60 17.62
CA THR A 125 5.84 -10.37 18.85
C THR A 125 4.41 -10.90 18.82
N GLN A 126 4.16 -12.06 19.45
CA GLN A 126 2.83 -12.66 19.51
C GLN A 126 1.77 -11.66 20.05
N PHE A 127 2.19 -10.77 20.94
CA PHE A 127 1.36 -9.69 21.47
C PHE A 127 0.93 -8.70 20.37
N GLU A 128 1.78 -8.40 19.42
CA GLU A 128 1.48 -7.49 18.31
C GLU A 128 0.54 -8.15 17.31
N SER A 129 0.78 -9.43 16.95
CA SER A 129 -0.08 -10.17 16.01
C SER A 129 -1.51 -10.34 16.53
N ASP A 130 -1.69 -10.57 17.82
CA ASP A 130 -3.00 -10.78 18.45
C ASP A 130 -3.84 -9.48 18.55
N HIS A 131 -3.20 -8.32 18.36
CA HIS A 131 -3.83 -7.01 18.56
C HIS A 131 -3.91 -6.16 17.27
N LEU A 132 -3.36 -6.64 16.15
CA LEU A 132 -3.45 -5.96 14.86
C LEU A 132 -4.74 -6.35 14.14
N PRO A 133 -5.67 -5.42 13.90
CA PRO A 133 -6.80 -5.68 13.01
C PRO A 133 -6.29 -6.01 11.60
N ARG A 134 -6.95 -6.91 10.88
CA ARG A 134 -6.65 -7.27 9.48
C ARG A 134 -6.44 -6.05 8.58
N GLN A 135 -7.27 -5.02 8.75
CA GLN A 135 -7.18 -3.76 8.02
C GLN A 135 -5.84 -3.03 8.19
N MET A 136 -5.23 -3.10 9.37
CA MET A 136 -3.91 -2.50 9.63
C MET A 136 -2.79 -3.24 8.91
N TYR A 137 -2.99 -4.51 8.66
CA TYR A 137 -2.06 -5.35 7.92
C TYR A 137 -2.08 -5.04 6.41
N GLU A 138 -3.27 -4.99 5.81
CA GLU A 138 -3.44 -4.56 4.41
C GLU A 138 -2.77 -3.21 4.17
N GLU A 139 -2.83 -2.32 5.17
CA GLU A 139 -2.20 -1.01 5.13
C GLU A 139 -0.65 -1.08 5.11
N ALA A 140 -0.07 -2.02 5.83
CA ALA A 140 1.38 -2.22 5.84
C ALA A 140 1.91 -2.69 4.48
N GLU A 141 1.17 -3.55 3.80
CA GLU A 141 1.50 -4.05 2.46
C GLU A 141 1.37 -2.97 1.38
N LEU A 142 0.34 -2.14 1.47
CA LEU A 142 0.08 -1.08 0.49
C LEU A 142 0.98 0.15 0.65
N LYS A 143 1.58 0.31 1.82
CA LYS A 143 2.34 1.49 2.21
C LYS A 143 3.51 1.85 1.27
N PRO A 144 4.37 0.92 0.82
CA PRO A 144 5.43 1.25 -0.13
C PRO A 144 4.87 1.81 -1.44
N ALA A 145 3.84 1.16 -1.98
CA ALA A 145 3.19 1.59 -3.21
C ALA A 145 2.51 2.96 -3.07
N ILE A 146 1.78 3.21 -1.99
CA ILE A 146 1.14 4.50 -1.73
C ILE A 146 2.19 5.61 -1.65
N ARG A 147 3.30 5.38 -0.96
CA ARG A 147 4.41 6.34 -0.92
C ARG A 147 5.00 6.61 -2.29
N TYR A 148 5.18 5.56 -3.07
CA TYR A 148 5.72 5.69 -4.41
C TYR A 148 4.76 6.43 -5.33
N MET A 149 3.47 6.07 -5.35
CA MET A 149 2.45 6.73 -6.16
C MET A 149 2.32 8.23 -5.86
N GLN A 150 2.47 8.62 -4.60
CA GLN A 150 2.45 10.02 -4.19
C GLN A 150 3.79 10.74 -4.40
N SER A 151 4.85 10.03 -4.80
CA SER A 151 6.16 10.63 -5.02
C SER A 151 6.31 11.18 -6.44
N VAL A 152 7.22 12.12 -6.61
CA VAL A 152 7.61 12.62 -7.93
C VAL A 152 8.43 11.61 -8.75
N ALA A 153 8.84 10.51 -8.15
CA ALA A 153 9.50 9.41 -8.84
C ALA A 153 8.50 8.43 -9.46
N ASN A 154 7.19 8.67 -9.28
CA ASN A 154 6.16 7.82 -9.87
C ASN A 154 6.20 7.87 -11.40
N GLU A 155 6.30 6.72 -12.02
CA GLU A 155 6.37 6.54 -13.48
C GLU A 155 5.21 5.66 -13.95
N PRO A 156 4.81 5.75 -15.22
CA PRO A 156 3.82 4.84 -15.80
C PRO A 156 4.29 3.38 -15.69
N MET A 157 3.36 2.46 -15.42
CA MET A 157 3.69 1.04 -15.26
C MET A 157 4.13 0.37 -16.56
N ALA A 158 3.66 0.83 -17.71
CA ALA A 158 4.07 0.32 -19.02
C ALA A 158 5.43 0.88 -19.51
N THR A 159 6.25 1.36 -18.58
CA THR A 159 7.65 1.70 -18.85
C THR A 159 8.47 0.41 -18.91
N SER A 160 9.28 0.25 -19.99
CA SER A 160 10.20 -0.89 -20.10
C SER A 160 11.18 -0.92 -18.92
N SER A 161 11.58 -2.11 -18.48
CA SER A 161 12.50 -2.32 -17.35
C SER A 161 13.79 -1.50 -17.45
N PHE A 162 14.31 -1.29 -18.67
CA PHE A 162 15.51 -0.50 -18.90
C PHE A 162 15.30 1.01 -18.90
N ASP A 163 14.06 1.47 -19.05
CA ASP A 163 13.73 2.88 -19.19
C ASP A 163 13.31 3.53 -17.87
N PHE A 164 13.06 2.74 -16.82
CA PHE A 164 12.83 3.29 -15.50
C PHE A 164 14.03 4.12 -15.01
N SER A 165 13.73 5.29 -14.45
CA SER A 165 14.78 6.22 -13.99
C SER A 165 15.59 5.68 -12.82
N TYR A 166 15.00 4.79 -12.02
CA TYR A 166 15.61 4.20 -10.81
C TYR A 166 15.17 2.76 -10.61
N TYR A 167 16.01 1.96 -9.95
CA TYR A 167 15.63 0.61 -9.51
C TYR A 167 14.39 0.62 -8.61
N ALA A 168 14.27 1.61 -7.72
CA ALA A 168 13.07 1.75 -6.89
C ALA A 168 11.79 2.01 -7.72
N SER A 169 11.90 2.72 -8.84
CA SER A 169 10.77 2.92 -9.77
C SER A 169 10.40 1.62 -10.48
N TYR A 170 11.40 0.87 -10.95
CA TYR A 170 11.18 -0.47 -11.51
C TYR A 170 10.47 -1.38 -10.48
N SER A 171 11.04 -1.53 -9.29
CA SER A 171 10.49 -2.39 -8.24
C SER A 171 9.05 -1.98 -7.86
N SER A 172 8.80 -0.71 -7.60
CA SER A 172 7.46 -0.25 -7.21
C SER A 172 6.43 -0.39 -8.33
N ASN A 173 6.79 -0.18 -9.59
CA ASN A 173 5.86 -0.32 -10.70
C ASN A 173 5.58 -1.78 -11.03
N SER A 174 6.61 -2.61 -11.06
CA SER A 174 6.49 -4.01 -11.45
C SER A 174 5.79 -4.83 -10.36
N TYR A 175 6.22 -4.72 -9.10
CA TYR A 175 5.71 -5.49 -7.97
C TYR A 175 4.50 -4.82 -7.31
N ASP A 176 4.72 -3.68 -6.64
CA ASP A 176 3.72 -3.08 -5.73
C ASP A 176 2.49 -2.55 -6.48
N LYS A 177 2.68 -1.68 -7.48
CA LYS A 177 1.57 -1.11 -8.25
C LYS A 177 0.87 -2.18 -9.08
N GLY A 178 1.62 -3.14 -9.67
CA GLY A 178 1.04 -4.27 -10.39
C GLY A 178 0.10 -5.08 -9.51
N SER A 179 0.55 -5.43 -8.32
CA SER A 179 -0.27 -6.14 -7.33
C SER A 179 -1.52 -5.37 -6.92
N ILE A 180 -1.39 -4.06 -6.63
CA ILE A 180 -2.52 -3.21 -6.25
C ILE A 180 -3.53 -3.07 -7.39
N MET A 181 -3.06 -2.84 -8.61
CA MET A 181 -3.92 -2.76 -9.80
C MET A 181 -4.79 -4.01 -9.94
N LEU A 182 -4.19 -5.19 -9.83
CA LEU A 182 -4.91 -6.46 -9.95
C LEU A 182 -5.86 -6.71 -8.77
N ALA A 183 -5.46 -6.32 -7.56
CA ALA A 183 -6.33 -6.41 -6.39
C ALA A 183 -7.56 -5.49 -6.52
N MET A 184 -7.36 -4.26 -7.02
CA MET A 184 -8.47 -3.34 -7.32
C MET A 184 -9.37 -3.88 -8.42
N LEU A 185 -8.80 -4.44 -9.49
CA LEU A 185 -9.58 -5.08 -10.55
C LEU A 185 -10.41 -6.25 -10.01
N LYS A 186 -9.82 -7.11 -9.19
CA LYS A 186 -10.54 -8.21 -8.53
C LYS A 186 -11.67 -7.70 -7.63
N ASN A 187 -11.41 -6.65 -6.84
CA ASN A 187 -12.44 -6.06 -5.98
C ASN A 187 -13.58 -5.43 -6.80
N TYR A 188 -13.26 -4.73 -7.88
CA TYR A 188 -14.23 -4.12 -8.78
C TYR A 188 -15.11 -5.13 -9.50
N LEU A 189 -14.49 -6.16 -10.09
CA LEU A 189 -15.21 -7.20 -10.84
C LEU A 189 -15.94 -8.21 -9.94
N GLY A 190 -15.47 -8.38 -8.71
CA GLY A 190 -15.76 -9.53 -7.88
C GLY A 190 -14.92 -10.75 -8.27
N GLU A 191 -14.65 -11.63 -7.30
CA GLU A 191 -13.76 -12.79 -7.47
C GLU A 191 -14.18 -13.70 -8.64
N GLU A 192 -15.48 -13.96 -8.79
CA GLU A 192 -16.00 -14.86 -9.82
C GLU A 192 -15.68 -14.36 -11.24
N ARG A 193 -16.03 -13.10 -11.57
CA ARG A 193 -15.77 -12.53 -12.90
C ARG A 193 -14.28 -12.38 -13.18
N PHE A 194 -13.51 -11.99 -12.16
CA PHE A 194 -12.05 -11.92 -12.26
C PHE A 194 -11.45 -13.27 -12.62
N LEU A 195 -11.86 -14.34 -11.94
CA LEU A 195 -11.36 -15.70 -12.22
C LEU A 195 -11.76 -16.22 -13.60
N VAL A 196 -12.97 -15.89 -14.09
CA VAL A 196 -13.38 -16.24 -15.46
C VAL A 196 -12.41 -15.60 -16.47
N GLY A 197 -12.03 -14.32 -16.28
CA GLY A 197 -11.02 -13.65 -17.11
C GLY A 197 -9.66 -14.33 -17.05
N MET A 198 -9.16 -14.63 -15.86
CA MET A 198 -7.87 -15.30 -15.66
C MET A 198 -7.82 -16.72 -16.24
N GLN A 199 -8.89 -17.50 -16.07
CA GLN A 199 -8.99 -18.84 -16.65
C GLN A 199 -9.10 -18.81 -18.18
N LEU A 200 -9.77 -17.79 -18.73
CA LEU A 200 -9.81 -17.57 -20.18
C LEU A 200 -8.42 -17.18 -20.70
N TYR A 201 -7.69 -16.34 -19.96
CA TYR A 201 -6.29 -16.01 -20.27
C TYR A 201 -5.44 -17.28 -20.33
N PHE A 202 -5.53 -18.16 -19.33
CA PHE A 202 -4.83 -19.45 -19.33
C PHE A 202 -5.24 -20.30 -20.53
N SER A 203 -6.52 -20.49 -20.77
CA SER A 203 -7.00 -21.38 -21.84
C SER A 203 -6.55 -20.94 -23.24
N ARG A 204 -6.41 -19.66 -23.48
CA ARG A 204 -5.99 -19.09 -24.76
C ARG A 204 -4.49 -19.06 -24.95
N TRP A 205 -3.75 -18.78 -23.86
CA TRP A 205 -2.37 -18.33 -23.94
C TRP A 205 -1.37 -19.21 -23.20
N ALA A 206 -1.78 -20.25 -22.51
CA ALA A 206 -0.84 -21.19 -21.89
C ALA A 206 0.17 -21.73 -22.92
N LEU A 207 1.45 -21.70 -22.57
CA LEU A 207 2.60 -22.10 -23.40
C LEU A 207 2.74 -21.28 -24.70
N LYS A 208 2.32 -20.01 -24.67
CA LYS A 208 2.48 -19.05 -25.77
C LYS A 208 3.03 -17.75 -25.25
N HIS A 209 3.61 -16.96 -26.16
CA HIS A 209 4.01 -15.60 -25.82
C HIS A 209 2.79 -14.70 -25.65
N VAL A 210 2.87 -13.84 -24.64
CA VAL A 210 1.82 -12.89 -24.25
C VAL A 210 2.38 -11.46 -24.14
N ASN A 211 1.49 -10.52 -24.08
CA ASN A 211 1.76 -9.11 -23.80
C ASN A 211 0.52 -8.47 -23.16
N GLU A 212 0.62 -7.21 -22.79
CA GLU A 212 -0.47 -6.42 -22.23
C GLU A 212 -1.80 -6.60 -23.00
N ALA A 213 -1.79 -6.37 -24.32
CA ALA A 213 -3.02 -6.43 -25.12
C ALA A 213 -3.74 -7.79 -25.07
N ARG A 214 -2.98 -8.88 -24.98
CA ARG A 214 -3.54 -10.23 -24.86
C ARG A 214 -4.12 -10.50 -23.48
N PHE A 215 -3.49 -9.95 -22.45
CA PHE A 215 -4.00 -10.03 -21.09
C PHE A 215 -5.30 -9.24 -20.95
N VAL A 216 -5.29 -7.95 -21.31
CA VAL A 216 -6.46 -7.06 -21.24
C VAL A 216 -7.64 -7.67 -22.00
N LYS A 217 -7.42 -8.11 -23.24
CA LYS A 217 -8.49 -8.71 -24.07
C LYS A 217 -9.06 -9.99 -23.46
N ALA A 218 -8.25 -10.82 -22.81
CA ALA A 218 -8.75 -12.02 -22.14
C ALA A 218 -9.60 -11.67 -20.90
N MET A 219 -9.18 -10.65 -20.13
CA MET A 219 -9.93 -10.15 -18.98
C MET A 219 -11.28 -9.57 -19.40
N GLU A 220 -11.32 -8.72 -20.43
CA GLU A 220 -12.56 -8.13 -20.99
C GLU A 220 -13.53 -9.20 -21.48
N ASP A 221 -13.05 -10.13 -22.29
CA ASP A 221 -13.87 -11.21 -22.83
C ASP A 221 -14.41 -12.12 -21.72
N GLY A 222 -13.62 -12.35 -20.67
CA GLY A 222 -14.01 -13.18 -19.55
C GLY A 222 -14.99 -12.51 -18.59
N CYS A 223 -14.80 -11.24 -18.31
CA CYS A 223 -15.69 -10.49 -17.42
C CYS A 223 -16.91 -9.88 -18.12
N GLY A 224 -16.90 -9.79 -19.46
CA GLY A 224 -17.99 -9.24 -20.27
C GLY A 224 -18.10 -7.70 -20.19
N GLU A 225 -17.00 -7.01 -19.93
CA GLU A 225 -16.95 -5.56 -19.76
C GLU A 225 -15.68 -4.98 -20.37
N GLU A 226 -15.77 -3.79 -20.98
CA GLU A 226 -14.59 -3.06 -21.47
C GLU A 226 -13.78 -2.49 -20.29
N LEU A 227 -12.49 -2.78 -20.26
CA LEU A 227 -11.56 -2.41 -19.18
C LEU A 227 -10.46 -1.44 -19.63
N ASP A 228 -10.47 -0.94 -20.86
CA ASP A 228 -9.51 0.04 -21.35
C ASP A 228 -9.39 1.25 -20.41
N TRP A 229 -10.53 1.75 -19.92
CA TRP A 229 -10.58 2.87 -18.98
C TRP A 229 -9.79 2.61 -17.70
N PHE A 230 -9.70 1.36 -17.26
CA PHE A 230 -8.97 0.96 -16.06
C PHE A 230 -7.48 0.79 -16.35
N PHE A 231 -7.14 -0.03 -17.35
CA PHE A 231 -5.75 -0.35 -17.67
C PHE A 231 -4.97 0.86 -18.21
N ASP A 232 -5.55 1.69 -19.07
CA ASP A 232 -4.88 2.88 -19.61
C ASP A 232 -4.44 3.85 -18.50
N GLN A 233 -5.26 4.04 -17.48
CA GLN A 233 -4.90 4.92 -16.37
C GLN A 233 -3.74 4.36 -15.55
N TRP A 234 -3.77 3.07 -15.23
CA TRP A 234 -2.70 2.42 -14.48
C TRP A 234 -1.40 2.34 -15.29
N LEU A 235 -1.49 1.92 -16.54
CA LEU A 235 -0.34 1.60 -17.36
C LEU A 235 0.30 2.82 -18.01
N ARG A 236 -0.48 3.85 -18.36
CA ARG A 236 -0.01 5.02 -19.13
C ARG A 236 0.12 6.31 -18.35
N THR A 237 -0.41 6.37 -17.13
CA THR A 237 -0.39 7.58 -16.31
C THR A 237 0.30 7.38 -14.97
N THR A 238 0.51 8.47 -14.25
CA THR A 238 1.00 8.45 -12.86
C THR A 238 -0.12 8.80 -11.88
N HIS A 239 -1.36 8.74 -12.32
CA HIS A 239 -2.53 8.99 -11.50
C HIS A 239 -2.71 7.91 -10.43
N PHE A 240 -3.44 8.24 -9.38
CA PHE A 240 -3.83 7.33 -8.30
C PHE A 240 -5.22 7.71 -7.80
N VAL A 241 -5.83 6.84 -7.02
CA VAL A 241 -7.14 7.11 -6.42
C VAL A 241 -6.95 7.97 -5.18
N ASP A 242 -7.56 9.15 -5.18
CA ASP A 242 -7.63 10.08 -4.05
C ASP A 242 -8.91 10.92 -4.21
N TYR A 243 -10.02 10.43 -3.68
CA TYR A 243 -11.30 11.12 -3.68
C TYR A 243 -11.56 11.74 -2.33
N LYS A 244 -12.15 12.92 -2.35
CA LYS A 244 -12.50 13.68 -1.16
C LYS A 244 -14.00 13.92 -1.10
N LEU A 245 -14.60 13.66 0.05
CA LEU A 245 -15.91 14.19 0.41
C LEU A 245 -15.77 15.72 0.67
N VAL A 246 -16.30 16.53 -0.24
CA VAL A 246 -16.22 17.99 -0.14
C VAL A 246 -17.31 18.51 0.80
N ASP A 247 -18.56 18.17 0.50
CA ASP A 247 -19.74 18.58 1.26
C ASP A 247 -20.87 17.57 1.03
N TRP A 248 -21.90 17.62 1.87
CA TRP A 248 -23.12 16.86 1.69
C TRP A 248 -24.33 17.54 2.31
N SER A 249 -25.48 17.34 1.72
CA SER A 249 -26.74 17.89 2.19
C SER A 249 -27.87 16.85 2.08
N VAL A 250 -28.90 17.02 2.89
CA VAL A 250 -30.07 16.16 2.91
C VAL A 250 -31.32 17.01 2.66
N GLU A 251 -32.10 16.64 1.67
CA GLU A 251 -33.41 17.18 1.41
C GLU A 251 -34.47 16.14 1.79
N SER A 252 -35.58 16.60 2.35
CA SER A 252 -36.74 15.76 2.67
C SER A 252 -37.98 16.31 1.96
N PRO A 253 -38.20 15.93 0.70
CA PRO A 253 -39.33 16.43 -0.08
C PRO A 253 -40.66 15.95 0.48
N ASP A 254 -40.68 14.76 1.09
CA ASP A 254 -41.87 14.13 1.68
C ASP A 254 -41.54 13.51 3.04
N GLN A 255 -42.59 13.33 3.88
CA GLN A 255 -42.41 12.75 5.21
C GLN A 255 -41.88 11.30 5.13
N GLY A 256 -40.65 11.06 5.54
CA GLY A 256 -40.01 9.75 5.55
C GLY A 256 -39.19 9.41 4.30
N HIS A 257 -39.11 10.31 3.32
CA HIS A 257 -38.22 10.18 2.16
C HIS A 257 -37.12 11.23 2.20
N PHE A 258 -35.89 10.82 1.97
CA PHE A 258 -34.70 11.68 2.02
C PHE A 258 -33.90 11.51 0.75
N THR A 259 -33.42 12.61 0.20
CA THR A 259 -32.44 12.65 -0.89
C THR A 259 -31.15 13.25 -0.35
N THR A 260 -30.10 12.48 -0.35
CA THR A 260 -28.75 12.93 0.07
C THR A 260 -27.94 13.26 -1.15
N ARG A 261 -27.51 14.52 -1.26
CA ARG A 261 -26.58 15.00 -2.27
C ARG A 261 -25.18 15.06 -1.69
N ILE A 262 -24.21 14.47 -2.37
CA ILE A 262 -22.82 14.32 -1.91
C ILE A 262 -21.90 14.89 -3.00
N ASP A 263 -21.17 15.95 -2.67
CA ASP A 263 -20.21 16.56 -3.57
C ASP A 263 -18.82 15.94 -3.35
N VAL A 264 -18.20 15.47 -4.44
CA VAL A 264 -16.95 14.70 -4.44
C VAL A 264 -15.92 15.39 -5.33
N ASP A 265 -14.67 15.43 -4.87
CA ASP A 265 -13.52 15.94 -5.62
C ASP A 265 -12.48 14.82 -5.84
N ASN A 266 -11.93 14.72 -7.05
CA ASN A 266 -10.89 13.76 -7.42
C ASN A 266 -9.52 14.46 -7.42
N LYS A 267 -8.74 14.28 -6.38
CA LYS A 267 -7.42 14.87 -6.23
C LYS A 267 -6.31 14.06 -6.90
N GLY A 268 -6.49 12.74 -7.00
CA GLY A 268 -5.47 11.80 -7.49
C GLY A 268 -5.41 11.69 -9.01
N GLY A 269 -6.45 12.17 -9.68
CA GLY A 269 -6.56 12.17 -11.15
C GLY A 269 -6.95 10.84 -11.78
N MET A 270 -7.02 9.74 -11.02
CA MET A 270 -7.52 8.46 -11.50
C MET A 270 -9.04 8.43 -11.37
N PHE A 271 -9.72 8.17 -12.49
CA PHE A 271 -11.18 8.12 -12.57
C PHE A 271 -11.67 6.69 -12.35
N VAL A 272 -12.38 6.46 -11.24
CA VAL A 272 -12.97 5.17 -10.89
C VAL A 272 -14.45 5.35 -10.47
N PRO A 273 -15.30 4.32 -10.59
CA PRO A 273 -16.71 4.41 -10.20
C PRO A 273 -16.86 4.36 -8.67
N ILE A 274 -16.38 5.39 -8.00
CA ILE A 274 -16.40 5.46 -6.54
C ILE A 274 -17.83 5.44 -6.01
N SER A 275 -18.06 4.69 -4.94
CA SER A 275 -19.35 4.63 -4.25
C SER A 275 -19.38 5.54 -3.03
N ALA A 276 -20.57 6.03 -2.68
CA ALA A 276 -20.84 6.63 -1.38
C ALA A 276 -21.89 5.79 -0.64
N THR A 277 -21.69 5.63 0.66
CA THR A 277 -22.64 4.97 1.56
C THR A 277 -23.10 5.96 2.62
N ILE A 278 -24.40 6.08 2.79
CA ILE A 278 -25.03 6.84 3.88
C ILE A 278 -25.48 5.91 4.99
N PHE A 279 -25.38 6.39 6.21
CA PHE A 279 -25.72 5.63 7.42
C PHE A 279 -26.74 6.40 8.26
N SER A 280 -27.77 5.69 8.76
CA SER A 280 -28.65 6.21 9.80
C SER A 280 -28.02 6.06 11.20
N LYS A 281 -28.64 6.69 12.19
CA LYS A 281 -28.28 6.54 13.61
C LYS A 281 -28.46 5.09 14.10
N THR A 282 -29.40 4.36 13.52
CA THR A 282 -29.78 2.99 13.87
C THR A 282 -29.00 1.93 13.11
N GLY A 283 -28.10 2.32 12.17
CA GLY A 283 -27.26 1.43 11.39
C GLY A 283 -27.83 1.01 10.03
N GLU A 284 -28.96 1.60 9.61
CA GLU A 284 -29.45 1.39 8.24
C GLU A 284 -28.51 2.05 7.24
N THR A 285 -28.38 1.48 6.05
CA THR A 285 -27.47 1.97 5.01
C THR A 285 -28.15 2.03 3.65
N ALA A 286 -27.73 2.98 2.82
CA ALA A 286 -28.01 3.01 1.40
C ALA A 286 -26.76 3.50 0.67
N SER A 287 -26.56 3.04 -0.57
CA SER A 287 -25.35 3.35 -1.35
C SER A 287 -25.69 3.64 -2.79
N ALA A 288 -24.89 4.53 -3.40
CA ALA A 288 -24.88 4.74 -4.84
C ALA A 288 -23.45 5.02 -5.30
N SER A 289 -23.18 4.78 -6.58
CA SER A 289 -21.89 5.05 -7.20
C SER A 289 -21.97 6.28 -8.10
N LEU A 290 -20.85 6.95 -8.25
CA LEU A 290 -20.68 8.05 -9.19
C LEU A 290 -20.87 7.50 -10.62
N LYS A 291 -21.97 7.85 -11.29
CA LYS A 291 -22.34 7.28 -12.60
C LYS A 291 -21.48 7.81 -13.75
N GLU A 292 -21.11 9.09 -13.67
CA GLU A 292 -20.33 9.78 -14.70
C GLU A 292 -18.93 10.14 -14.17
N PHE A 293 -18.15 9.13 -13.83
CA PHE A 293 -16.82 9.33 -13.26
C PHE A 293 -15.73 9.60 -14.31
N ARG A 294 -15.98 9.26 -15.58
CA ARG A 294 -14.96 9.38 -16.63
C ARG A 294 -14.74 10.85 -16.99
N TYR A 295 -13.47 11.30 -16.88
CA TYR A 295 -12.99 12.61 -17.34
C TYR A 295 -13.48 13.83 -16.54
N ARG A 296 -13.93 13.66 -15.27
CA ARG A 296 -14.31 14.77 -14.39
C ARG A 296 -13.57 14.72 -13.07
N ASN A 297 -13.00 15.87 -12.68
CA ASN A 297 -12.33 16.00 -11.38
C ASN A 297 -13.30 16.20 -10.22
N ASP A 298 -14.56 16.53 -10.50
CA ASP A 298 -15.62 16.72 -9.53
C ASP A 298 -16.85 15.89 -9.93
N GLY A 299 -17.66 15.53 -8.96
CA GLY A 299 -18.86 14.78 -9.18
C GLY A 299 -19.86 14.95 -8.06
N VAL A 300 -21.10 14.54 -8.36
CA VAL A 300 -22.19 14.53 -7.40
C VAL A 300 -22.79 13.12 -7.37
N ILE A 301 -22.90 12.57 -6.15
CA ILE A 301 -23.61 11.32 -5.91
C ILE A 301 -24.92 11.66 -5.19
N GLU A 302 -26.03 11.17 -5.71
CA GLU A 302 -27.33 11.32 -5.07
C GLU A 302 -27.84 9.95 -4.60
N ILE A 303 -28.27 9.90 -3.34
CA ILE A 303 -28.77 8.68 -2.69
C ILE A 303 -30.14 8.95 -2.10
N GLU A 304 -31.12 8.14 -2.50
CA GLU A 304 -32.47 8.14 -1.89
C GLU A 304 -32.49 7.15 -0.72
N SER A 305 -33.18 7.52 0.36
CA SER A 305 -33.38 6.66 1.52
C SER A 305 -34.74 6.90 2.22
N ASN A 306 -35.21 5.88 2.93
CA ASN A 306 -36.38 5.96 3.81
C ASN A 306 -36.01 6.23 5.28
N PHE A 307 -34.78 6.62 5.52
CA PHE A 307 -34.22 6.99 6.83
C PHE A 307 -33.43 8.29 6.72
N GLN A 308 -33.37 9.03 7.81
CA GLN A 308 -32.57 10.25 7.90
C GLN A 308 -31.07 9.89 8.00
N PRO A 309 -30.23 10.31 7.05
CA PRO A 309 -28.80 10.08 7.12
C PRO A 309 -28.11 10.95 8.19
N GLU A 310 -27.13 10.36 8.89
CA GLU A 310 -26.29 11.06 9.87
C GLU A 310 -24.81 11.01 9.52
N ARG A 311 -24.42 10.16 8.56
CA ARG A 311 -23.03 10.00 8.12
C ARG A 311 -22.97 9.61 6.66
N VAL A 312 -21.95 10.10 5.99
CA VAL A 312 -21.56 9.73 4.62
C VAL A 312 -20.14 9.19 4.63
N TYR A 313 -19.91 8.11 3.87
CA TYR A 313 -18.58 7.54 3.70
C TYR A 313 -18.36 7.15 2.23
N LEU A 314 -17.29 7.69 1.60
CA LEU A 314 -16.89 7.32 0.25
C LEU A 314 -16.08 6.02 0.29
N ASP A 315 -16.36 5.12 -0.64
CA ASP A 315 -15.72 3.80 -0.78
C ASP A 315 -15.57 3.07 0.56
N ALA A 316 -16.70 2.93 1.27
CA ALA A 316 -16.73 2.32 2.60
C ALA A 316 -16.16 0.88 2.61
N GLU A 317 -16.26 0.16 1.49
CA GLU A 317 -15.75 -1.20 1.29
C GLU A 317 -14.28 -1.24 0.86
N ASN A 318 -13.64 -0.08 0.62
CA ASN A 318 -12.26 0.05 0.18
C ASN A 318 -11.96 -0.74 -1.12
N VAL A 319 -12.81 -0.59 -2.11
CA VAL A 319 -12.69 -1.27 -3.41
C VAL A 319 -11.48 -0.75 -4.19
N PHE A 320 -11.22 0.56 -4.13
CA PHE A 320 -10.26 1.26 -4.98
C PHE A 320 -9.01 1.77 -4.27
N PHE A 321 -8.72 1.37 -3.04
CA PHE A 321 -7.51 1.71 -2.28
C PHE A 321 -7.12 3.19 -2.35
N ASP A 322 -8.04 4.04 -1.94
CA ASP A 322 -7.81 5.47 -1.87
C ASP A 322 -6.60 5.81 -0.98
N VAL A 323 -5.70 6.68 -1.46
CA VAL A 323 -4.45 6.99 -0.75
C VAL A 323 -4.66 7.88 0.47
N ASP A 324 -5.76 8.64 0.56
CA ASP A 324 -6.11 9.47 1.72
C ASP A 324 -7.58 9.32 2.14
N ARG A 325 -7.90 8.24 2.81
CA ARG A 325 -9.25 7.94 3.29
C ARG A 325 -9.72 8.78 4.48
N ARG A 326 -8.88 9.69 5.01
CA ARG A 326 -9.27 10.56 6.14
C ARG A 326 -10.34 11.57 5.78
N ASP A 327 -10.43 11.95 4.53
CA ASP A 327 -11.42 12.90 4.02
C ASP A 327 -12.54 12.24 3.21
N ASN A 328 -12.63 10.90 3.25
CA ASN A 328 -13.72 10.12 2.71
C ASN A 328 -14.91 9.99 3.68
N ASP A 329 -14.72 10.24 4.98
CA ASP A 329 -15.75 10.10 6.02
C ASP A 329 -16.19 11.49 6.51
N SER A 330 -17.51 11.73 6.52
CA SER A 330 -18.08 12.96 7.09
C SER A 330 -17.83 13.09 8.60
N GLN A 331 -17.64 11.97 9.28
CA GLN A 331 -17.26 11.89 10.69
C GLN A 331 -15.76 11.65 10.84
N ARG A 332 -14.96 12.70 10.63
CA ARG A 332 -13.50 12.60 10.79
C ARG A 332 -13.11 12.12 12.18
N LYS A 333 -12.42 10.99 12.25
CA LYS A 333 -12.02 10.36 13.50
C LYS A 333 -10.52 10.54 13.74
N ASN A 334 -10.15 10.56 15.03
CA ASN A 334 -8.76 10.52 15.47
C ASN A 334 -8.61 9.33 16.44
N ALA A 335 -7.48 8.65 16.35
CA ALA A 335 -7.12 7.60 17.28
C ALA A 335 -5.93 8.02 18.14
N TRP A 336 -5.93 7.63 19.42
CA TRP A 336 -4.83 7.88 20.34
C TRP A 336 -4.26 6.55 20.82
N ARG A 337 -2.95 6.40 20.71
CA ARG A 337 -2.25 5.19 21.16
C ARG A 337 -0.95 5.54 21.88
N TYR A 338 -0.53 4.64 22.77
CA TYR A 338 0.81 4.71 23.34
C TYR A 338 1.85 4.40 22.28
N ASP A 339 2.92 5.23 22.19
CA ASP A 339 4.00 5.07 21.22
C ASP A 339 4.91 3.90 21.65
N TYR A 340 4.56 2.70 21.18
CA TYR A 340 5.29 1.47 21.42
C TYR A 340 6.16 1.16 20.18
N LYS A 341 7.39 0.74 20.40
CA LYS A 341 8.26 0.30 19.28
C LYS A 341 7.64 -0.92 18.61
N GLY A 342 7.37 -0.82 17.32
CA GLY A 342 6.86 -1.95 16.54
C GLY A 342 5.51 -1.73 15.87
N TRP A 343 4.87 -0.58 16.05
CA TRP A 343 3.67 -0.27 15.29
C TRP A 343 4.04 0.05 13.84
N ASP A 344 3.95 -0.95 12.97
CA ASP A 344 4.09 -0.77 11.53
C ASP A 344 2.76 -0.63 10.80
N ALA A 345 1.66 -0.96 11.44
CA ALA A 345 0.32 -0.84 10.91
C ALA A 345 -0.44 0.36 11.53
N TYR A 346 -0.99 1.19 10.65
CA TYR A 346 -1.69 2.43 11.01
C TYR A 346 -3.08 2.41 10.40
N PRO A 347 -4.12 2.95 11.08
CA PRO A 347 -5.44 3.06 10.47
C PRO A 347 -5.40 3.93 9.21
N ASP A 348 -6.14 3.52 8.19
CA ASP A 348 -6.18 4.17 6.88
C ASP A 348 -7.21 5.30 6.78
N ASP A 349 -8.19 5.33 7.70
CA ASP A 349 -9.33 6.25 7.69
C ASP A 349 -9.22 7.43 8.67
N ARG A 350 -8.10 7.54 9.41
CA ARG A 350 -7.95 8.55 10.47
C ARG A 350 -6.51 8.92 10.78
N ASN A 351 -6.32 10.07 11.43
CA ASN A 351 -5.03 10.39 12.03
C ASN A 351 -4.80 9.56 13.28
N LEU A 352 -3.57 9.05 13.44
CA LEU A 352 -3.14 8.40 14.66
C LEU A 352 -2.25 9.35 15.45
N TYR A 353 -2.62 9.59 16.70
CA TYR A 353 -1.82 10.32 17.67
C TYR A 353 -1.11 9.33 18.59
N LEU A 354 0.20 9.23 18.40
CA LEU A 354 1.08 8.41 19.24
C LEU A 354 1.59 9.26 20.38
N TRP A 355 1.46 8.79 21.59
CA TRP A 355 1.96 9.49 22.77
C TRP A 355 2.85 8.60 23.62
N LYS A 356 3.86 9.18 24.26
CA LYS A 356 4.70 8.51 25.24
C LYS A 356 5.16 9.48 26.31
N PRO A 357 5.32 9.03 27.57
CA PRO A 357 6.00 9.80 28.58
C PRO A 357 7.48 9.93 28.19
N ASN A 358 8.07 11.06 28.56
CA ASN A 358 9.48 11.32 28.43
C ASN A 358 10.09 11.45 29.84
N PHE A 359 11.20 10.74 30.08
CA PHE A 359 11.92 10.77 31.33
C PHE A 359 13.38 11.06 31.02
N GLY A 360 13.93 12.06 31.66
CA GLY A 360 15.32 12.43 31.49
C GLY A 360 15.94 12.83 32.81
N TYR A 361 17.24 12.68 32.92
CA TYR A 361 18.05 13.25 33.99
C TYR A 361 19.29 13.88 33.40
N SER A 362 19.62 15.08 33.85
CA SER A 362 20.92 15.65 33.58
C SER A 362 21.41 16.35 34.84
N ASP A 363 22.73 16.34 35.04
CA ASP A 363 23.35 16.98 36.21
C ASP A 363 23.06 18.48 36.32
N LEU A 364 22.70 19.09 35.20
CA LEU A 364 22.43 20.51 35.10
C LEU A 364 20.95 20.90 35.26
N ALA A 365 20.03 20.03 34.82
CA ALA A 365 18.57 20.29 34.81
C ALA A 365 17.80 19.43 35.81
N GLY A 366 18.48 18.50 36.48
CA GLY A 366 17.84 17.53 37.37
C GLY A 366 16.97 16.50 36.64
N LEU A 367 15.97 15.99 37.34
CA LEU A 367 14.98 15.10 36.77
C LEU A 367 14.03 15.89 35.85
N GLY A 368 13.81 15.38 34.65
CA GLY A 368 12.84 15.89 33.69
C GLY A 368 11.70 14.89 33.51
N LEU A 369 10.48 15.37 33.52
CA LEU A 369 9.28 14.59 33.20
C LEU A 369 8.51 15.30 32.11
N GLY A 370 8.10 14.54 31.10
CA GLY A 370 7.39 15.16 29.98
C GLY A 370 6.53 14.17 29.21
N VAL A 371 5.96 14.65 28.11
CA VAL A 371 5.18 13.87 27.17
C VAL A 371 5.54 14.27 25.73
N ASN A 372 5.70 13.27 24.89
CA ASN A 372 5.78 13.45 23.45
C ASN A 372 4.48 12.97 22.79
N VAL A 373 3.98 13.76 21.85
CA VAL A 373 2.81 13.42 21.02
C VAL A 373 3.20 13.59 19.56
N LYS A 374 3.01 12.54 18.78
CA LYS A 374 3.30 12.51 17.34
C LYS A 374 2.03 12.18 16.57
N ARG A 375 1.61 13.07 15.67
CA ARG A 375 0.55 12.78 14.71
C ARG A 375 1.13 12.14 13.46
N VAL A 376 0.59 11.00 13.07
CA VAL A 376 0.99 10.25 11.87
C VAL A 376 -0.25 9.81 11.08
N TYR A 377 -0.05 9.56 9.80
CA TYR A 377 -1.02 8.93 8.93
C TYR A 377 -0.30 7.91 8.03
N ARG A 378 -0.81 6.66 7.99
CA ARG A 378 -0.27 5.56 7.17
C ARG A 378 1.25 5.43 7.19
N ASN A 379 1.92 5.93 8.20
CA ASN A 379 3.38 5.96 8.29
C ASN A 379 4.08 6.40 6.96
N THR A 380 3.48 7.37 6.27
CA THR A 380 3.99 7.90 5.00
C THR A 380 5.28 8.71 5.13
N GLY A 381 5.81 8.83 6.35
CA GLY A 381 6.94 9.71 6.66
C GLY A 381 6.50 11.13 7.03
N ASN A 382 5.25 11.50 6.77
CA ASN A 382 4.68 12.77 7.18
C ASN A 382 4.29 12.74 8.66
N PHE A 383 4.84 13.62 9.46
CA PHE A 383 4.50 13.72 10.87
C PHE A 383 4.61 15.14 11.39
N ILE A 384 3.91 15.41 12.48
CA ILE A 384 4.14 16.54 13.38
C ILE A 384 4.26 15.96 14.78
N GLN A 385 5.31 16.31 15.49
CA GLN A 385 5.58 15.87 16.85
C GLN A 385 5.75 17.08 17.77
N PHE A 386 5.14 17.01 18.95
CA PHE A 386 5.27 17.97 20.02
C PHE A 386 5.85 17.27 21.24
N GLY A 387 6.78 17.92 21.92
CA GLY A 387 7.32 17.50 23.20
C GLY A 387 7.18 18.63 24.21
N LEU A 388 6.83 18.28 25.43
CA LEU A 388 6.81 19.17 26.57
C LEU A 388 7.46 18.44 27.75
N ASP A 389 8.50 19.05 28.31
CA ASP A 389 9.27 18.49 29.41
C ASP A 389 9.38 19.52 30.55
N GLU A 390 9.05 19.12 31.77
CA GLU A 390 9.28 19.89 32.98
C GLU A 390 10.59 19.44 33.64
N ASN A 391 11.50 20.38 33.84
CA ASN A 391 12.82 20.12 34.42
C ASN A 391 12.88 20.64 35.86
N PHE A 392 12.80 19.77 36.84
CA PHE A 392 12.69 20.12 38.27
C PHE A 392 13.96 20.80 38.84
N GLY A 393 15.12 20.60 38.25
CA GLY A 393 16.36 21.24 38.69
C GLY A 393 16.53 22.66 38.19
N SER A 394 15.98 22.99 37.02
CA SER A 394 16.06 24.34 36.41
C SER A 394 14.82 25.17 36.67
N GLY A 395 13.70 24.56 36.99
CA GLY A 395 12.41 25.21 37.22
C GLY A 395 11.78 25.81 35.95
N ASN A 396 12.29 25.46 34.76
CA ASN A 396 11.78 25.94 33.48
C ASN A 396 11.32 24.78 32.62
N PRO A 397 10.10 24.83 32.03
CA PRO A 397 9.67 23.86 31.07
C PRO A 397 10.45 24.02 29.74
N ASP A 398 10.77 22.89 29.12
CA ASP A 398 11.29 22.83 27.78
C ASP A 398 10.20 22.36 26.82
N ALA A 399 10.10 23.00 25.67
CA ALA A 399 9.16 22.60 24.61
C ALA A 399 9.90 22.27 23.33
N SER A 400 9.40 21.32 22.58
CA SER A 400 9.93 20.97 21.26
C SER A 400 8.82 20.77 20.26
N VAL A 401 9.07 21.16 19.02
CA VAL A 401 8.25 20.81 17.88
C VAL A 401 9.17 20.30 16.77
N SER A 402 8.78 19.21 16.15
CA SER A 402 9.43 18.71 14.94
C SER A 402 8.38 18.28 13.93
N PHE A 403 8.68 18.46 12.66
CA PHE A 403 7.82 18.03 11.58
C PHE A 403 8.61 17.52 10.39
N ASN A 404 7.97 16.69 9.60
CA ASN A 404 8.43 16.27 8.29
C ASN A 404 7.22 16.24 7.36
N GLN A 405 7.30 16.92 6.23
CA GLN A 405 6.23 17.01 5.24
C GLN A 405 6.76 16.80 3.84
N VAL A 406 6.37 15.71 3.21
CA VAL A 406 6.64 15.46 1.79
C VAL A 406 5.63 16.24 0.96
N GLN A 407 6.11 17.01 0.00
CA GLN A 407 5.25 17.70 -0.97
C GLN A 407 4.90 16.77 -2.12
N VAL A 408 3.61 16.69 -2.41
CA VAL A 408 3.03 15.91 -3.51
C VAL A 408 2.71 16.85 -4.67
N GLY A 409 2.79 16.35 -5.90
CA GLY A 409 2.38 17.09 -7.11
C GLY A 409 3.43 18.05 -7.69
N LEU A 410 4.63 18.12 -7.14
CA LEU A 410 5.73 18.84 -7.75
C LEU A 410 6.50 17.95 -8.75
N PRO A 411 7.12 18.54 -9.80
CA PRO A 411 7.94 17.77 -10.74
C PRO A 411 9.25 17.25 -10.15
N PHE A 412 9.45 17.41 -8.85
CA PHE A 412 10.61 16.97 -8.08
C PHE A 412 10.16 16.59 -6.67
N LYS A 413 10.84 15.65 -6.03
CA LYS A 413 10.58 15.33 -4.64
C LYS A 413 11.05 16.47 -3.76
N ALA A 414 10.15 17.07 -3.02
CA ALA A 414 10.47 18.08 -2.05
C ALA A 414 9.99 17.65 -0.65
N THR A 415 10.84 17.89 0.33
CA THR A 415 10.54 17.58 1.72
C THR A 415 10.87 18.79 2.58
N TRP A 416 9.90 19.28 3.33
CA TRP A 416 10.11 20.22 4.41
C TRP A 416 10.31 19.46 5.71
N SER A 417 11.37 19.75 6.41
CA SER A 417 11.57 19.27 7.77
C SER A 417 12.05 20.40 8.65
N GLY A 418 11.71 20.35 9.93
CA GLY A 418 12.16 21.35 10.86
C GLY A 418 12.02 20.90 12.28
N THR A 419 12.84 21.51 13.13
CA THR A 419 12.77 21.33 14.58
C THR A 419 12.92 22.69 15.24
N ALA A 420 12.15 22.93 16.29
CA ALA A 420 12.39 24.02 17.21
C ALA A 420 12.36 23.43 18.63
N LYS A 421 13.28 23.85 19.46
CA LYS A 421 13.41 23.34 20.82
C LYS A 421 13.82 24.48 21.75
N THR A 422 13.20 24.58 22.91
CA THR A 422 13.69 25.42 24.01
C THR A 422 14.55 24.59 24.96
N TRP A 423 15.56 25.21 25.50
CA TRP A 423 16.38 24.65 26.57
C TRP A 423 16.93 25.77 27.42
N ARG A 424 16.56 25.82 28.69
CA ARG A 424 16.98 26.87 29.64
C ARG A 424 16.77 28.30 29.12
N SER A 425 15.59 28.59 28.59
CA SER A 425 15.27 29.89 27.97
C SER A 425 16.01 30.19 26.67
N MET A 426 16.84 29.30 26.17
CA MET A 426 17.42 29.38 24.82
C MET A 426 16.48 28.71 23.82
N VAL A 427 16.41 29.25 22.62
CA VAL A 427 15.66 28.66 21.50
C VAL A 427 16.63 28.16 20.46
N PHE A 428 16.49 26.89 20.12
CA PHE A 428 17.21 26.25 19.03
C PHE A 428 16.23 25.89 17.94
N GLY A 429 16.56 26.15 16.70
CA GLY A 429 15.70 25.79 15.58
C GLY A 429 16.51 25.39 14.36
N SER A 430 15.98 24.49 13.58
CA SER A 430 16.44 24.18 12.23
C SER A 430 15.24 24.07 11.30
N LEU A 431 15.37 24.60 10.11
CA LEU A 431 14.44 24.40 9.00
C LEU A 431 15.25 23.90 7.81
N ALA A 432 14.86 22.77 7.26
CA ALA A 432 15.47 22.21 6.08
C ALA A 432 14.42 22.06 4.98
N TYR A 433 14.81 22.41 3.78
CA TYR A 433 14.06 22.11 2.57
C TYR A 433 14.97 21.33 1.64
N GLU A 434 14.57 20.09 1.36
CA GLU A 434 15.31 19.21 0.48
C GLU A 434 14.55 19.03 -0.82
N MET A 435 15.19 19.32 -1.93
CA MET A 435 14.68 19.03 -3.27
C MET A 435 15.55 18.02 -3.96
N ASN A 436 14.90 17.04 -4.58
CA ASN A 436 15.55 16.08 -5.47
C ASN A 436 14.92 16.21 -6.86
N TRP A 437 15.67 16.74 -7.83
CA TRP A 437 15.22 16.95 -9.20
C TRP A 437 15.95 16.10 -10.24
N ALA A 438 16.36 14.91 -9.88
CA ALA A 438 17.08 14.00 -10.76
C ALA A 438 16.39 13.73 -12.12
N ARG A 439 15.07 14.00 -12.21
CA ARG A 439 14.29 13.91 -13.46
C ARG A 439 14.56 15.00 -14.48
N LEU A 440 15.10 16.16 -14.07
CA LEU A 440 15.28 17.29 -14.98
C LEU A 440 16.54 17.17 -15.86
N PHE A 441 17.50 16.37 -15.47
CA PHE A 441 18.80 16.33 -16.15
C PHE A 441 19.37 14.91 -16.24
N TRP A 442 18.85 14.08 -17.17
CA TRP A 442 19.46 12.82 -17.61
C TRP A 442 19.65 11.70 -16.57
N LYS A 443 19.69 10.46 -17.03
CA LYS A 443 19.89 9.16 -16.35
C LYS A 443 20.99 9.07 -15.28
N ASN A 444 21.40 10.16 -14.65
CA ASN A 444 22.43 10.17 -13.63
C ASN A 444 21.92 10.82 -12.34
N PRO A 445 21.93 10.07 -11.24
CA PRO A 445 21.23 10.44 -10.03
C PRO A 445 22.08 11.31 -9.16
N LEU A 446 22.01 12.45 -8.90
CA LEU A 446 22.61 13.17 -7.76
C LEU A 446 22.65 14.69 -7.99
N HIS A 447 21.51 15.32 -8.03
CA HIS A 447 21.47 16.73 -7.72
C HIS A 447 20.53 16.93 -6.53
N PHE A 448 21.13 17.13 -5.36
CA PHE A 448 20.45 17.55 -4.15
C PHE A 448 20.67 19.03 -3.96
N LEU A 449 19.64 19.81 -3.72
CA LEU A 449 19.74 21.08 -3.03
C LEU A 449 19.18 20.90 -1.63
N THR A 450 20.02 21.00 -0.64
CA THR A 450 19.60 21.11 0.76
C THR A 450 19.81 22.55 1.19
N LEU A 451 18.73 23.26 1.41
CA LEU A 451 18.75 24.55 2.09
C LEU A 451 18.50 24.27 3.57
N ARG A 452 19.46 24.53 4.40
CA ARG A 452 19.36 24.39 5.85
C ARG A 452 19.57 25.74 6.51
N ILE A 453 18.57 26.18 7.24
CA ILE A 453 18.66 27.38 8.09
C ILE A 453 18.71 26.90 9.52
N GLU A 454 19.79 27.18 10.20
CA GLU A 454 19.92 26.94 11.64
C GLU A 454 19.96 28.27 12.35
N THR A 455 19.12 28.42 13.36
CA THR A 455 19.13 29.59 14.24
C THR A 455 19.42 29.11 15.66
N THR A 456 20.39 29.74 16.28
CA THR A 456 20.61 29.67 17.73
C THR A 456 20.49 31.07 18.27
N ASP A 457 19.48 31.34 19.08
CA ASP A 457 19.35 32.58 19.81
C ASP A 457 19.78 32.34 21.27
N ALA A 458 20.97 32.77 21.63
CA ALA A 458 21.45 32.73 22.99
C ALA A 458 21.24 34.12 23.62
N LYS A 459 20.16 34.28 24.34
CA LYS A 459 20.07 35.46 25.27
C LYS A 459 20.91 35.11 26.48
N TYR A 460 22.05 35.81 26.59
CA TYR A 460 22.77 35.88 27.85
C TYR A 460 21.91 36.72 28.83
N ALA A 461 21.44 36.07 29.90
CA ALA A 461 20.95 36.74 31.06
C ALA A 461 22.08 36.89 32.07
#